data_3e614d410df30df25c9599d4c4941559
#
_entry.id   3e614d410df30df25c9599d4c4941559
#
_cell.length_a   1.000
_cell.length_b   1.000
_cell.length_c   1.000
_cell.angle_alpha   90.00
_cell.angle_beta   90.00
_cell.angle_gamma   90.00
#
_symmetry.space_group_name_H-M   'P 1'
#
loop_
_entity.id
_entity.type
_entity.pdbx_description
1 polymer ?
#
loop_
_entity_poly.entity_id
_entity_poly.type
_entity_poly.pdbx_seq_one_letter_code
_entity_poly.pdbx_strand_id
1 'polypeptide(L)'
;MAIAHVSPSTTAHVKPERTGRKIPYLLLLPGLLWLMVFFILPLVNLAETSTKTRAASQETGEFVQTWRFANYIDAFIEYQPQFTRSFLYAFLATFLALAISYPLAYAIAFRAGKYKNILLVLVIAPFFTSFLLRTIAWKQILGAEGPVVYLLRTLHIIGPDTTITATSFAVVMGMTYNFLPFMTLPIYASLDRIDPRLMEASSDLYANGFTTFRKVTVPLSMPGVVAFAI
;
A
#
# COMPACT_ATOMS: atom_id res chain seq x y z
N MET A 1 -61.88 -36.78 7.58
CA MET A 1 -61.01 -35.81 6.89
C MET A 1 -60.83 -34.61 7.80
N ALA A 2 -59.79 -34.65 8.68
CA ALA A 2 -59.56 -33.65 9.71
C ALA A 2 -58.54 -32.60 9.17
N ILE A 3 -58.98 -31.37 9.05
CA ILE A 3 -58.13 -30.23 8.63
C ILE A 3 -57.42 -29.72 9.88
N ALA A 4 -56.08 -29.96 9.96
CA ALA A 4 -55.26 -29.43 10.99
C ALA A 4 -55.07 -27.92 10.84
N HIS A 5 -55.54 -27.13 11.78
CA HIS A 5 -55.30 -25.69 11.93
C HIS A 5 -53.83 -25.49 12.28
N VAL A 6 -53.04 -24.97 11.35
CA VAL A 6 -51.69 -24.47 11.62
C VAL A 6 -51.81 -23.07 12.22
N SER A 7 -51.52 -22.96 13.51
CA SER A 7 -51.45 -21.66 14.18
C SER A 7 -50.26 -20.83 13.65
N PRO A 8 -50.41 -19.54 13.33
CA PRO A 8 -49.29 -18.70 12.92
C PRO A 8 -48.32 -18.50 14.10
N SER A 9 -47.06 -18.89 13.91
CA SER A 9 -46.02 -18.64 14.87
C SER A 9 -45.82 -17.14 15.06
N THR A 10 -46.10 -16.67 16.27
CA THR A 10 -45.87 -15.32 16.72
C THR A 10 -44.36 -15.08 16.69
N THR A 11 -43.84 -14.41 15.66
CA THR A 11 -42.49 -13.88 15.65
C THR A 11 -42.40 -12.81 16.74
N ALA A 12 -41.78 -13.20 17.86
CA ALA A 12 -41.46 -12.26 18.94
C ALA A 12 -40.49 -11.22 18.36
N HIS A 13 -41.00 -10.00 18.16
CA HIS A 13 -40.18 -8.81 17.89
C HIS A 13 -39.27 -8.60 19.12
N VAL A 14 -38.04 -9.07 19.06
CA VAL A 14 -36.99 -8.72 20.00
C VAL A 14 -36.74 -7.22 19.82
N LYS A 15 -37.29 -6.40 20.72
CA LYS A 15 -36.93 -5.00 20.83
C LYS A 15 -35.41 -4.91 21.04
N PRO A 16 -34.68 -4.15 20.20
CA PRO A 16 -33.27 -3.90 20.48
C PRO A 16 -33.18 -3.19 21.84
N GLU A 17 -32.55 -3.86 22.81
CA GLU A 17 -32.18 -3.20 24.06
C GLU A 17 -31.38 -1.96 23.73
N ARG A 18 -31.84 -0.80 24.14
CA ARG A 18 -31.09 0.45 24.08
C ARG A 18 -29.95 0.36 25.08
N THR A 19 -28.91 -0.34 24.70
CA THR A 19 -27.62 -0.36 25.41
C THR A 19 -27.22 1.10 25.63
N GLY A 20 -27.02 1.47 26.90
CA GLY A 20 -26.86 2.84 27.30
C GLY A 20 -25.85 3.55 26.42
N ARG A 21 -26.26 4.65 25.81
CA ARG A 21 -25.52 5.43 24.78
C ARG A 21 -24.08 5.82 25.19
N LYS A 22 -23.75 5.69 26.49
CA LYS A 22 -22.43 6.03 27.05
C LYS A 22 -21.45 4.86 27.15
N ILE A 23 -21.92 3.60 27.15
CA ILE A 23 -21.08 2.41 27.31
C ILE A 23 -20.04 2.28 26.18
N PRO A 24 -20.37 2.47 24.88
CA PRO A 24 -19.38 2.40 23.82
C PRO A 24 -18.25 3.44 23.97
N TYR A 25 -18.59 4.65 24.42
CA TYR A 25 -17.60 5.70 24.63
C TYR A 25 -16.68 5.41 25.81
N LEU A 26 -17.20 4.79 26.89
CA LEU A 26 -16.42 4.38 28.05
C LEU A 26 -15.44 3.26 27.69
N LEU A 27 -15.85 2.32 26.83
CA LEU A 27 -14.98 1.25 26.35
C LEU A 27 -13.87 1.74 25.41
N LEU A 28 -14.13 2.82 24.66
CA LEU A 28 -13.14 3.47 23.79
C LEU A 28 -12.15 4.35 24.57
N LEU A 29 -12.51 4.78 25.80
CA LEU A 29 -11.74 5.74 26.58
C LEU A 29 -10.29 5.33 26.83
N PRO A 30 -9.96 4.08 27.24
CA PRO A 30 -8.56 3.67 27.44
C PRO A 30 -7.73 3.78 26.15
N GLY A 31 -8.29 3.35 25.00
CA GLY A 31 -7.62 3.44 23.70
C GLY A 31 -7.42 4.89 23.24
N LEU A 32 -8.45 5.73 23.41
CA LEU A 32 -8.36 7.16 23.08
C LEU A 32 -7.35 7.88 23.96
N LEU A 33 -7.31 7.56 25.28
CA LEU A 33 -6.38 8.16 26.22
C LEU A 33 -4.94 7.78 25.86
N TRP A 34 -4.69 6.52 25.51
CA TRP A 34 -3.41 6.05 25.01
C TRP A 34 -2.99 6.81 23.74
N LEU A 35 -3.85 6.93 22.76
CA LEU A 35 -3.58 7.69 21.53
C LEU A 35 -3.33 9.17 21.83
N MET A 36 -4.08 9.79 22.75
CA MET A 36 -3.89 11.18 23.10
C MET A 36 -2.50 11.40 23.72
N VAL A 37 -2.07 10.55 24.63
CA VAL A 37 -0.76 10.70 25.31
C VAL A 37 0.39 10.39 24.36
N PHE A 38 0.35 9.27 23.62
CA PHE A 38 1.48 8.81 22.84
C PHE A 38 1.52 9.31 21.39
N PHE A 39 0.44 9.87 20.89
CA PHE A 39 0.36 10.40 19.52
C PHE A 39 0.14 11.92 19.50
N ILE A 40 -0.86 12.43 20.21
CA ILE A 40 -1.21 13.86 20.17
C ILE A 40 -0.16 14.72 20.86
N LEU A 41 0.30 14.32 22.06
CA LEU A 41 1.34 15.10 22.77
C LEU A 41 2.64 15.25 21.97
N PRO A 42 3.24 14.18 21.38
CA PRO A 42 4.39 14.35 20.50
C PRO A 42 4.13 15.23 19.28
N LEU A 43 2.93 15.14 18.68
CA LEU A 43 2.56 16.02 17.56
C LEU A 43 2.47 17.50 17.96
N VAL A 44 1.91 17.80 19.13
CA VAL A 44 1.87 19.17 19.66
C VAL A 44 3.29 19.70 19.90
N ASN A 45 4.16 18.91 20.54
CA ASN A 45 5.56 19.26 20.73
C ASN A 45 6.30 19.46 19.39
N LEU A 46 6.02 18.64 18.39
CA LEU A 46 6.58 18.80 17.05
C LEU A 46 6.11 20.08 16.40
N ALA A 47 4.81 20.38 16.47
CA ALA A 47 4.22 21.62 15.95
C ALA A 47 4.79 22.86 16.66
N GLU A 48 4.98 22.81 17.97
CA GLU A 48 5.65 23.88 18.73
C GLU A 48 7.09 24.04 18.28
N THR A 49 7.85 22.96 18.18
CA THR A 49 9.26 22.98 17.77
C THR A 49 9.45 23.47 16.34
N SER A 50 8.51 23.19 15.44
CA SER A 50 8.56 23.62 14.03
C SER A 50 8.49 25.14 13.86
N THR A 51 7.97 25.86 14.85
CA THR A 51 7.86 27.33 14.85
C THR A 51 9.00 28.03 15.59
N LYS A 52 9.94 27.25 16.15
CA LYS A 52 11.14 27.79 16.86
C LYS A 52 12.19 28.24 15.85
N THR A 53 12.98 29.21 16.26
CA THR A 53 14.15 29.70 15.51
C THR A 53 15.43 29.37 16.28
N ARG A 54 16.52 29.13 15.57
CA ARG A 54 17.83 28.90 16.19
C ARG A 54 18.28 30.18 16.89
N ALA A 55 18.68 30.08 18.15
CA ALA A 55 19.21 31.21 18.89
C ALA A 55 20.47 31.75 18.21
N ALA A 56 20.68 33.08 18.25
CA ALA A 56 21.84 33.74 17.66
C ALA A 56 23.17 33.43 18.37
N SER A 57 23.12 32.90 19.59
CA SER A 57 24.30 32.44 20.34
C SER A 57 24.79 31.11 19.79
N GLN A 58 25.91 31.11 19.09
CA GLN A 58 26.49 29.99 18.34
C GLN A 58 26.89 28.75 19.18
N GLU A 59 26.81 28.79 20.49
CA GLU A 59 27.46 27.74 21.29
C GLU A 59 26.59 26.58 21.75
N THR A 60 25.26 26.62 21.71
CA THR A 60 24.46 25.60 22.39
C THR A 60 23.29 25.01 21.60
N GLY A 61 23.09 25.31 20.34
CA GLY A 61 21.97 24.69 19.58
C GLY A 61 20.59 24.91 20.21
N GLU A 62 20.45 25.94 21.05
CA GLU A 62 19.18 26.28 21.69
C GLU A 62 18.21 26.88 20.70
N PHE A 63 16.97 26.34 20.72
CA PHE A 63 15.86 26.83 19.91
C PHE A 63 14.99 27.74 20.80
N VAL A 64 14.76 28.98 20.35
CA VAL A 64 13.87 29.93 21.02
C VAL A 64 12.53 29.96 20.31
N GLN A 65 11.46 29.96 21.11
CA GLN A 65 10.09 30.03 20.56
C GLN A 65 9.84 31.44 20.02
N THR A 66 9.66 31.51 18.69
CA THR A 66 9.43 32.77 17.96
C THR A 66 8.13 32.79 17.17
N TRP A 67 7.39 31.66 17.15
CA TRP A 67 6.17 31.49 16.36
C TRP A 67 6.36 31.82 14.88
N ARG A 68 7.52 31.49 14.32
CA ARG A 68 7.88 31.80 12.94
C ARG A 68 7.26 30.78 11.97
N PHE A 69 6.06 31.07 11.49
CA PHE A 69 5.40 30.23 10.47
C PHE A 69 6.10 30.26 9.11
N ALA A 70 6.96 31.27 8.86
CA ALA A 70 7.77 31.31 7.65
C ALA A 70 8.71 30.10 7.51
N ASN A 71 9.06 29.41 8.60
CA ASN A 71 9.87 28.19 8.57
C ASN A 71 9.28 27.13 7.62
N TYR A 72 7.95 27.04 7.48
CA TYR A 72 7.30 26.11 6.58
C TYR A 72 7.53 26.48 5.10
N ILE A 73 7.49 27.79 4.79
CA ILE A 73 7.73 28.30 3.45
C ILE A 73 9.22 28.13 3.12
N ASP A 74 10.10 28.51 4.03
CA ASP A 74 11.54 28.39 3.88
C ASP A 74 11.93 26.91 3.63
N ALA A 75 11.39 25.98 4.45
CA ALA A 75 11.61 24.55 4.27
C ALA A 75 11.07 24.05 2.93
N PHE A 76 9.87 24.49 2.50
CA PHE A 76 9.32 24.07 1.22
C PHE A 76 10.18 24.53 0.05
N ILE A 77 10.69 25.76 0.09
CA ILE A 77 11.58 26.33 -0.95
C ILE A 77 12.93 25.59 -0.95
N GLU A 78 13.51 25.38 0.21
CA GLU A 78 14.82 24.73 0.35
C GLU A 78 14.79 23.26 -0.10
N TYR A 79 13.73 22.53 0.27
CA TYR A 79 13.58 21.09 -0.05
C TYR A 79 12.71 20.82 -1.29
N GLN A 80 12.36 21.83 -2.09
CA GLN A 80 11.56 21.67 -3.31
C GLN A 80 12.10 20.57 -4.26
N PRO A 81 13.42 20.46 -4.51
CA PRO A 81 13.94 19.41 -5.39
C PRO A 81 13.72 18.01 -4.82
N GLN A 82 13.83 17.86 -3.48
CA GLN A 82 13.60 16.59 -2.78
C GLN A 82 12.12 16.21 -2.82
N PHE A 83 11.20 17.16 -2.63
CA PHE A 83 9.77 16.94 -2.79
C PHE A 83 9.43 16.46 -4.19
N THR A 84 9.90 17.17 -5.22
CA THR A 84 9.64 16.80 -6.61
C THR A 84 10.17 15.41 -6.95
N ARG A 85 11.40 15.07 -6.52
CA ARG A 85 11.98 13.74 -6.70
C ARG A 85 11.18 12.65 -5.97
N SER A 86 10.74 12.93 -4.73
CA SER A 86 9.95 11.97 -3.94
C SER A 86 8.62 11.66 -4.60
N PHE A 87 7.90 12.68 -5.09
CA PHE A 87 6.65 12.48 -5.84
C PHE A 87 6.89 11.68 -7.12
N LEU A 88 7.94 12.01 -7.88
CA LEU A 88 8.27 11.28 -9.11
C LEU A 88 8.60 9.82 -8.81
N TYR A 89 9.40 9.53 -7.78
CA TYR A 89 9.77 8.16 -7.41
C TYR A 89 8.56 7.37 -6.90
N ALA A 90 7.70 8.00 -6.09
CA ALA A 90 6.48 7.38 -5.62
C ALA A 90 5.54 7.03 -6.80
N PHE A 91 5.34 7.97 -7.73
CA PHE A 91 4.54 7.75 -8.93
C PHE A 91 5.11 6.61 -9.79
N LEU A 92 6.41 6.63 -10.07
CA LEU A 92 7.06 5.56 -10.85
C LEU A 92 6.97 4.21 -10.15
N ALA A 93 7.21 4.16 -8.84
CA ALA A 93 7.11 2.92 -8.06
C ALA A 93 5.68 2.36 -8.04
N THR A 94 4.68 3.23 -7.86
CA THR A 94 3.26 2.83 -7.90
C THR A 94 2.87 2.31 -9.29
N PHE A 95 3.29 3.02 -10.34
CA PHE A 95 3.02 2.60 -11.72
C PHE A 95 3.66 1.24 -12.04
N LEU A 96 4.93 1.05 -11.67
CA LEU A 96 5.64 -0.23 -11.86
C LEU A 96 5.02 -1.35 -11.01
N ALA A 97 4.69 -1.06 -9.75
CA ALA A 97 4.00 -2.02 -8.89
C ALA A 97 2.67 -2.45 -9.50
N LEU A 98 1.86 -1.52 -10.03
CA LEU A 98 0.62 -1.82 -10.71
C LEU A 98 0.84 -2.63 -12.00
N ALA A 99 1.81 -2.23 -12.82
CA ALA A 99 2.14 -2.90 -14.07
C ALA A 99 2.59 -4.37 -13.87
N ILE A 100 3.24 -4.68 -12.74
CA ILE A 100 3.65 -6.03 -12.37
C ILE A 100 2.52 -6.77 -11.65
N SER A 101 1.87 -6.12 -10.68
CA SER A 101 0.86 -6.74 -9.82
C SER A 101 -0.42 -7.11 -10.56
N TYR A 102 -0.83 -6.30 -11.55
CA TYR A 102 -2.07 -6.57 -12.27
C TYR A 102 -2.01 -7.85 -13.10
N PRO A 103 -0.99 -8.09 -13.97
CA PRO A 103 -0.83 -9.36 -14.68
C PRO A 103 -0.65 -10.54 -13.72
N LEU A 104 0.10 -10.35 -12.62
CA LEU A 104 0.31 -11.38 -11.61
C LEU A 104 -1.00 -11.77 -10.93
N ALA A 105 -1.78 -10.80 -10.45
CA ALA A 105 -3.09 -11.02 -9.84
C ALA A 105 -4.07 -11.68 -10.83
N TYR A 106 -4.06 -11.24 -12.09
CA TYR A 106 -4.86 -11.84 -13.15
C TYR A 106 -4.50 -13.31 -13.39
N ALA A 107 -3.20 -13.62 -13.47
CA ALA A 107 -2.73 -14.99 -13.62
C ALA A 107 -3.13 -15.87 -12.43
N ILE A 108 -3.04 -15.35 -11.21
CA ILE A 108 -3.45 -16.07 -9.99
C ILE A 108 -4.97 -16.31 -9.98
N ALA A 109 -5.77 -15.29 -10.32
CA ALA A 109 -7.22 -15.39 -10.28
C ALA A 109 -7.79 -16.37 -11.33
N PHE A 110 -7.30 -16.30 -12.58
CA PHE A 110 -7.93 -16.97 -13.70
C PHE A 110 -7.14 -18.14 -14.30
N ARG A 111 -5.82 -18.21 -14.10
CA ARG A 111 -4.96 -19.21 -14.75
C ARG A 111 -4.26 -20.17 -13.79
N ALA A 112 -4.15 -19.84 -12.51
CA ALA A 112 -3.37 -20.62 -11.55
C ALA A 112 -4.02 -21.96 -11.16
N GLY A 113 -5.35 -22.10 -11.27
CA GLY A 113 -6.07 -23.33 -10.92
C GLY A 113 -5.67 -23.86 -9.55
N LYS A 114 -5.16 -25.09 -9.49
CA LYS A 114 -4.71 -25.75 -8.24
C LYS A 114 -3.52 -25.07 -7.54
N TYR A 115 -2.74 -24.26 -8.25
CA TYR A 115 -1.56 -23.56 -7.70
C TYR A 115 -1.88 -22.19 -7.12
N LYS A 116 -3.12 -21.73 -7.17
CA LYS A 116 -3.61 -20.44 -6.69
C LYS A 116 -3.11 -20.12 -5.28
N ASN A 117 -3.32 -21.01 -4.33
CA ASN A 117 -2.93 -20.80 -2.94
C ASN A 117 -1.40 -20.74 -2.76
N ILE A 118 -0.64 -21.53 -3.50
CA ILE A 118 0.83 -21.52 -3.46
C ILE A 118 1.35 -20.19 -3.99
N LEU A 119 0.80 -19.68 -5.10
CA LEU A 119 1.20 -18.39 -5.66
C LEU A 119 0.85 -17.23 -4.74
N LEU A 120 -0.31 -17.28 -4.07
CA LEU A 120 -0.68 -16.27 -3.05
C LEU A 120 0.31 -16.29 -1.88
N VAL A 121 0.67 -17.47 -1.37
CA VAL A 121 1.67 -17.60 -0.32
C VAL A 121 3.02 -17.05 -0.77
N LEU A 122 3.45 -17.33 -2.00
CA LEU A 122 4.70 -16.79 -2.55
C LEU A 122 4.70 -15.26 -2.65
N VAL A 123 3.57 -14.65 -3.01
CA VAL A 123 3.43 -13.19 -3.04
C VAL A 123 3.52 -12.60 -1.63
N ILE A 124 2.96 -13.27 -0.63
CA ILE A 124 2.91 -12.79 0.76
C ILE A 124 4.20 -13.16 1.52
N ALA A 125 4.88 -14.26 1.17
CA ALA A 125 6.03 -14.79 1.89
C ALA A 125 7.13 -13.74 2.19
N PRO A 126 7.51 -12.85 1.25
CA PRO A 126 8.47 -11.79 1.54
C PRO A 126 8.03 -10.84 2.66
N PHE A 127 6.73 -10.73 2.91
CA PHE A 127 6.20 -9.86 3.96
C PHE A 127 6.50 -10.35 5.37
N PHE A 128 6.65 -11.66 5.55
CA PHE A 128 7.02 -12.25 6.84
C PHE A 128 8.50 -12.05 7.19
N THR A 129 9.33 -11.58 6.25
CA THR A 129 10.70 -11.17 6.56
C THR A 129 10.73 -9.73 7.05
N SER A 130 11.65 -9.43 7.99
CA SER A 130 11.86 -8.07 8.48
C SER A 130 12.16 -7.10 7.33
N PHE A 131 11.56 -5.90 7.39
CA PHE A 131 11.85 -4.82 6.45
C PHE A 131 13.35 -4.48 6.40
N LEU A 132 14.02 -4.49 7.56
CA LEU A 132 15.46 -4.23 7.66
C LEU A 132 16.27 -5.28 6.90
N LEU A 133 15.97 -6.56 7.10
CA LEU A 133 16.66 -7.66 6.39
C LEU A 133 16.45 -7.56 4.88
N ARG A 134 15.25 -7.26 4.42
CA ARG A 134 14.97 -7.04 2.98
C ARG A 134 15.77 -5.87 2.42
N THR A 135 15.89 -4.77 3.17
CA THR A 135 16.66 -3.60 2.75
C THR A 135 18.15 -3.92 2.66
N ILE A 136 18.70 -4.68 3.62
CA ILE A 136 20.10 -5.11 3.60
C ILE A 136 20.33 -6.05 2.42
N ALA A 137 19.46 -7.03 2.22
CA ALA A 137 19.55 -7.96 1.09
C ALA A 137 19.52 -7.21 -0.25
N TRP A 138 18.63 -6.22 -0.39
CA TRP A 138 18.53 -5.38 -1.57
C TRP A 138 19.83 -4.60 -1.83
N LYS A 139 20.42 -4.02 -0.78
CA LYS A 139 21.72 -3.35 -0.88
C LYS A 139 22.83 -4.31 -1.30
N GLN A 140 22.83 -5.54 -0.82
CA GLN A 140 23.83 -6.54 -1.22
C GLN A 140 23.63 -6.99 -2.69
N ILE A 141 22.40 -7.21 -3.11
CA ILE A 141 22.06 -7.63 -4.48
C ILE A 141 22.48 -6.57 -5.51
N LEU A 142 22.25 -5.29 -5.19
CA LEU A 142 22.58 -4.15 -6.05
C LEU A 142 23.96 -3.55 -5.76
N GLY A 143 24.68 -4.07 -4.78
CA GLY A 143 26.04 -3.62 -4.43
C GLY A 143 27.05 -3.86 -5.56
N ALA A 144 28.21 -3.20 -5.48
CA ALA A 144 29.24 -3.27 -6.51
C ALA A 144 29.70 -4.71 -6.84
N GLU A 145 29.68 -5.60 -5.85
CA GLU A 145 30.00 -7.02 -5.97
C GLU A 145 28.74 -7.92 -5.98
N GLY A 146 27.56 -7.31 -6.06
CA GLY A 146 26.31 -8.04 -6.02
C GLY A 146 26.00 -8.79 -7.31
N PRO A 147 25.17 -9.85 -7.23
CA PRO A 147 24.91 -10.73 -8.38
C PRO A 147 24.27 -10.00 -9.56
N VAL A 148 23.43 -9.00 -9.30
CA VAL A 148 22.78 -8.20 -10.36
C VAL A 148 23.81 -7.34 -11.09
N VAL A 149 24.69 -6.65 -10.35
CA VAL A 149 25.73 -5.81 -10.94
C VAL A 149 26.73 -6.67 -11.70
N TYR A 150 27.11 -7.82 -11.16
CA TYR A 150 27.97 -8.80 -11.85
C TYR A 150 27.36 -9.25 -13.19
N LEU A 151 26.06 -9.62 -13.19
CA LEU A 151 25.36 -10.01 -14.41
C LEU A 151 25.31 -8.88 -15.44
N LEU A 152 24.97 -7.65 -15.01
CA LEU A 152 24.90 -6.50 -15.90
C LEU A 152 26.25 -6.09 -16.48
N ARG A 153 27.33 -6.25 -15.72
CA ARG A 153 28.70 -6.07 -16.22
C ARG A 153 29.09 -7.15 -17.24
N THR A 154 28.77 -8.40 -16.97
CA THR A 154 29.02 -9.51 -17.89
C THR A 154 28.27 -9.33 -19.21
N LEU A 155 27.05 -8.79 -19.15
CA LEU A 155 26.25 -8.47 -20.34
C LEU A 155 26.66 -7.15 -21.01
N HIS A 156 27.72 -6.46 -20.53
CA HIS A 156 28.22 -5.17 -21.03
C HIS A 156 27.15 -4.05 -21.04
N ILE A 157 26.15 -4.16 -20.17
CA ILE A 157 25.08 -3.14 -20.04
C ILE A 157 25.56 -1.93 -19.22
N ILE A 158 26.43 -2.19 -18.21
CA ILE A 158 27.03 -1.16 -17.35
C ILE A 158 28.54 -1.25 -17.35
N GLY A 159 29.19 -0.10 -17.16
CA GLY A 159 30.66 0.00 -17.07
C GLY A 159 31.21 -0.66 -15.78
N PRO A 160 32.53 -0.96 -15.76
CA PRO A 160 33.16 -1.65 -14.65
C PRO A 160 33.08 -0.88 -13.32
N ASP A 161 33.06 0.45 -13.35
CA ASP A 161 33.06 1.30 -12.15
C ASP A 161 31.66 1.80 -11.78
N THR A 162 30.63 1.38 -12.52
CA THR A 162 29.26 1.84 -12.28
C THR A 162 28.68 1.19 -11.02
N THR A 163 28.18 2.01 -10.09
CA THR A 163 27.44 1.57 -8.91
C THR A 163 25.95 1.85 -9.09
N ILE A 164 25.09 0.87 -8.78
CA ILE A 164 23.62 1.01 -8.90
C ILE A 164 23.01 1.39 -7.55
N THR A 165 23.67 1.07 -6.43
CA THR A 165 23.09 1.11 -5.08
C THR A 165 22.54 2.47 -4.65
N ALA A 166 23.13 3.58 -5.06
CA ALA A 166 22.68 4.92 -4.66
C ALA A 166 21.93 5.66 -5.79
N THR A 167 21.39 4.93 -6.75
CA THR A 167 20.70 5.53 -7.90
C THR A 167 19.20 5.61 -7.69
N SER A 168 18.55 6.55 -8.41
CA SER A 168 17.09 6.64 -8.49
C SER A 168 16.45 5.32 -8.93
N PHE A 169 17.11 4.57 -9.81
CA PHE A 169 16.66 3.25 -10.24
C PHE A 169 16.57 2.26 -9.06
N ALA A 170 17.61 2.18 -8.23
CA ALA A 170 17.61 1.28 -7.07
C ALA A 170 16.50 1.65 -6.07
N VAL A 171 16.26 2.95 -5.85
CA VAL A 171 15.18 3.43 -4.98
C VAL A 171 13.82 3.02 -5.51
N VAL A 172 13.52 3.32 -6.77
CA VAL A 172 12.22 3.00 -7.40
C VAL A 172 11.98 1.49 -7.43
N MET A 173 12.98 0.70 -7.80
CA MET A 173 12.86 -0.77 -7.81
C MET A 173 12.67 -1.35 -6.42
N GLY A 174 13.40 -0.85 -5.42
CA GLY A 174 13.24 -1.25 -4.02
C GLY A 174 11.86 -0.91 -3.46
N MET A 175 11.33 0.27 -3.77
CA MET A 175 9.96 0.67 -3.42
C MET A 175 8.95 -0.24 -4.11
N THR A 176 9.08 -0.45 -5.42
CA THR A 176 8.20 -1.33 -6.21
C THR A 176 8.13 -2.72 -5.58
N TYR A 177 9.28 -3.34 -5.28
CA TYR A 177 9.34 -4.65 -4.63
C TYR A 177 8.64 -4.68 -3.27
N ASN A 178 8.87 -3.66 -2.43
CA ASN A 178 8.25 -3.60 -1.10
C ASN A 178 6.73 -3.46 -1.14
N PHE A 179 6.19 -2.72 -2.11
CA PHE A 179 4.76 -2.47 -2.24
C PHE A 179 4.02 -3.49 -3.12
N LEU A 180 4.75 -4.36 -3.84
CA LEU A 180 4.16 -5.34 -4.74
C LEU A 180 3.11 -6.26 -4.10
N PRO A 181 3.29 -6.85 -2.89
CA PRO A 181 2.26 -7.65 -2.24
C PRO A 181 1.01 -6.85 -1.90
N PHE A 182 1.18 -5.62 -1.43
CA PHE A 182 0.08 -4.74 -1.06
C PHE A 182 -0.77 -4.32 -2.26
N MET A 183 -0.17 -4.19 -3.44
CA MET A 183 -0.87 -3.92 -4.69
C MET A 183 -1.54 -5.18 -5.25
N THR A 184 -0.84 -6.32 -5.20
CA THR A 184 -1.32 -7.57 -5.79
C THR A 184 -2.55 -8.12 -5.08
N LEU A 185 -2.59 -8.09 -3.74
CA LEU A 185 -3.67 -8.71 -2.96
C LEU A 185 -5.05 -8.06 -3.16
N PRO A 186 -5.21 -6.73 -3.09
CA PRO A 186 -6.50 -6.10 -3.36
C PRO A 186 -6.99 -6.29 -4.79
N ILE A 187 -6.06 -6.22 -5.76
CA ILE A 187 -6.37 -6.48 -7.17
C ILE A 187 -6.85 -7.92 -7.34
N TYR A 188 -6.10 -8.88 -6.78
CA TYR A 188 -6.49 -10.29 -6.80
C TYR A 188 -7.87 -10.49 -6.16
N ALA A 189 -8.12 -9.91 -4.98
CA ALA A 189 -9.40 -10.05 -4.29
C ALA A 189 -10.58 -9.47 -5.09
N SER A 190 -10.34 -8.43 -5.88
CA SER A 190 -11.36 -7.87 -6.79
C SER A 190 -11.57 -8.74 -8.01
N LEU A 191 -10.50 -9.27 -8.60
CA LEU A 191 -10.57 -10.18 -9.75
C LEU A 191 -11.23 -11.51 -9.39
N ASP A 192 -10.95 -12.05 -8.23
CA ASP A 192 -11.48 -13.31 -7.74
C ASP A 192 -12.99 -13.30 -7.47
N ARG A 193 -13.56 -12.11 -7.28
CA ARG A 193 -15.01 -11.90 -7.10
C ARG A 193 -15.77 -11.78 -8.41
N ILE A 194 -15.09 -11.70 -9.55
CA ILE A 194 -15.75 -11.59 -10.86
C ILE A 194 -16.37 -12.95 -11.19
N ASP A 195 -17.69 -12.95 -11.43
CA ASP A 195 -18.40 -14.16 -11.85
C ASP A 195 -17.87 -14.63 -13.23
N PRO A 196 -17.38 -15.89 -13.34
CA PRO A 196 -16.89 -16.44 -14.61
C PRO A 196 -17.93 -16.36 -15.73
N ARG A 197 -19.22 -16.39 -15.41
CA ARG A 197 -20.32 -16.26 -16.39
C ARG A 197 -20.29 -14.94 -17.16
N LEU A 198 -19.75 -13.88 -16.57
CA LEU A 198 -19.58 -12.60 -17.28
C LEU A 198 -18.55 -12.70 -18.40
N MET A 199 -17.53 -13.55 -18.23
CA MET A 199 -16.54 -13.82 -19.26
C MET A 199 -17.11 -14.69 -20.36
N GLU A 200 -17.90 -15.72 -20.02
CA GLU A 200 -18.61 -16.57 -20.96
C GLU A 200 -19.60 -15.73 -21.78
N ALA A 201 -20.43 -14.91 -21.15
CA ALA A 201 -21.36 -14.01 -21.82
C ALA A 201 -20.66 -13.04 -22.78
N SER A 202 -19.46 -12.54 -22.44
CA SER A 202 -18.69 -11.68 -23.34
C SER A 202 -18.23 -12.45 -24.57
N SER A 203 -17.89 -13.73 -24.44
CA SER A 203 -17.52 -14.61 -25.56
C SER A 203 -18.68 -14.88 -26.46
N ASP A 204 -19.90 -15.09 -25.91
CA ASP A 204 -21.14 -15.26 -26.69
C ASP A 204 -21.49 -14.01 -27.52
N LEU A 205 -21.04 -12.85 -27.09
CA LEU A 205 -21.13 -11.58 -27.82
C LEU A 205 -19.96 -11.34 -28.80
N TYR A 206 -19.27 -12.41 -29.20
CA TYR A 206 -18.11 -12.38 -30.10
C TYR A 206 -16.95 -11.49 -29.65
N ALA A 207 -16.84 -11.18 -28.33
CA ALA A 207 -15.72 -10.42 -27.82
C ALA A 207 -14.45 -11.29 -27.77
N ASN A 208 -13.36 -10.78 -28.34
CA ASN A 208 -12.05 -11.41 -28.17
C ASN A 208 -11.51 -11.20 -26.75
N GLY A 209 -10.50 -11.99 -26.34
CA GLY A 209 -9.92 -11.94 -25.00
C GLY A 209 -9.44 -10.55 -24.57
N PHE A 210 -8.92 -9.74 -25.49
CA PHE A 210 -8.51 -8.37 -25.21
C PHE A 210 -9.70 -7.43 -24.97
N THR A 211 -10.78 -7.61 -25.72
CA THR A 211 -12.02 -6.85 -25.54
C THR A 211 -12.68 -7.18 -24.21
N THR A 212 -12.77 -8.48 -23.86
CA THR A 212 -13.24 -8.94 -22.54
C THR A 212 -12.39 -8.35 -21.42
N PHE A 213 -11.07 -8.42 -21.54
CA PHE A 213 -10.16 -7.84 -20.57
C PHE A 213 -10.42 -6.34 -20.35
N ARG A 214 -10.46 -5.56 -21.45
CA ARG A 214 -10.60 -4.10 -21.37
C ARG A 214 -12.01 -3.65 -20.93
N LYS A 215 -13.07 -4.33 -21.39
CA LYS A 215 -14.45 -3.89 -21.18
C LYS A 215 -15.14 -4.54 -19.98
N VAL A 216 -14.70 -5.71 -19.55
CA VAL A 216 -15.30 -6.46 -18.44
C VAL A 216 -14.33 -6.53 -17.26
N THR A 217 -13.16 -7.13 -17.45
CA THR A 217 -12.24 -7.43 -16.33
C THR A 217 -11.69 -6.16 -15.69
N VAL A 218 -11.16 -5.23 -16.49
CA VAL A 218 -10.55 -3.98 -15.96
C VAL A 218 -11.57 -3.14 -15.20
N PRO A 219 -12.76 -2.81 -15.74
CA PRO A 219 -13.73 -2.00 -15.00
C PRO A 219 -14.21 -2.65 -13.69
N LEU A 220 -14.44 -3.97 -13.70
CA LEU A 220 -14.89 -4.69 -12.51
C LEU A 220 -13.79 -4.85 -11.45
N SER A 221 -12.52 -4.82 -11.84
CA SER A 221 -11.38 -4.87 -10.91
C SER A 221 -10.91 -3.50 -10.41
N MET A 222 -11.43 -2.40 -10.96
CA MET A 222 -11.04 -1.02 -10.56
C MET A 222 -11.12 -0.76 -9.07
N PRO A 223 -12.12 -1.24 -8.30
CA PRO A 223 -12.14 -1.05 -6.86
C PRO A 223 -10.87 -1.57 -6.16
N GLY A 224 -10.32 -2.71 -6.62
CA GLY A 224 -9.07 -3.25 -6.08
C GLY A 224 -7.83 -2.46 -6.49
N VAL A 225 -7.83 -1.88 -7.69
CA VAL A 225 -6.74 -1.01 -8.17
C VAL A 225 -6.72 0.29 -7.37
N VAL A 226 -7.89 0.94 -7.25
CA VAL A 226 -8.03 2.22 -6.55
C VAL A 226 -7.76 2.08 -5.05
N ALA A 227 -8.17 0.98 -4.43
CA ALA A 227 -7.99 0.76 -2.99
C ALA A 227 -6.54 0.86 -2.50
N PHE A 228 -5.56 0.72 -3.39
CA PHE A 228 -4.15 0.80 -3.03
C PHE A 228 -3.37 1.87 -3.81
N ALA A 229 -3.85 2.31 -4.97
CA ALA A 229 -3.16 3.31 -5.80
C ALA A 229 -3.32 4.76 -5.28
N ILE A 230 -4.22 4.96 -4.31
CA ILE A 230 -4.47 6.22 -3.59
C ILE A 230 -3.96 6.11 -2.17
#